data_1f4a4cb7ad534e4b0147bcb6a87edeac
#
_entry.id   1f4a4cb7ad534e4b0147bcb6a87edeac
#
_cell.length_a   1.000
_cell.length_b   1.000
_cell.length_c   1.000
_cell.angle_alpha   90.00
_cell.angle_beta   90.00
_cell.angle_gamma   90.00
#
_symmetry.space_group_name_H-M   'P 1'
#
loop_
_entity.id
_entity.type
_entity.pdbx_description
1 polymer ?
#
loop_
_entity_poly.entity_id
_entity_poly.type
_entity_poly.pdbx_seq_one_letter_code
_entity_poly.pdbx_strand_id
1 'polypeptide(L)'
;MTPERTGPTTAVATLSGAAFGAAAVLLGAGVVAADWPEGWAAVVCALVLTAIGVTVRAAGSRTEPAASPGTRAAGPRDAVPGDGPSIDKATTTAPVAASRSRSSLVAAVVVWALAVLAGGIWAATSGGDEDERTGGGTAKGGPTASAKPTASASLDGRPAVAWTVPAVGQKYDTGVGSWGLGSTVVQGRIDGLFAYDAADGSVRWSVPAPTREALCGISPDIEEGIGLVAHGRHDKPCATLVAVRTSDGKVMWQRKLAGEGLVKGALAVGGTTAVTAEDGAVRARSTESGEQRWQRKAPKGCEPLALDADATRTLLVEQCGKGARLLALDTRTGAQRWTRDLPVESAATASVVSVSPAVVAVDEADARGTHAFLGFDDKGAPTVSVPLSGPEGVLSASGEVGDGRTVRPLVRDGLLITFAEHESMVPDRVVAYSLKDGRKAWTHDDEGQTMALAAEPDGRVAYLGSDASVTLLDPATGKTATVLKPDTAKLPGISIEPELLTVPGGHVVLNRINMQAEPAAFALR
;
A
#
# COMPACT_ATOMS: atom_id res chain seq x y z
N MET A 1 -19.81 17.27 58.07
CA MET A 1 -20.51 16.66 56.91
C MET A 1 -19.57 16.75 55.71
N THR A 2 -18.85 15.70 55.47
CA THR A 2 -17.91 15.53 54.36
C THR A 2 -18.56 14.65 53.30
N PRO A 3 -18.57 15.03 52.01
CA PRO A 3 -19.12 14.17 50.99
C PRO A 3 -18.12 13.08 50.59
N GLU A 4 -18.61 11.85 50.59
CA GLU A 4 -17.93 10.66 50.06
C GLU A 4 -17.62 10.80 48.57
N ARG A 5 -16.35 10.65 48.24
CA ARG A 5 -15.89 10.52 46.83
C ARG A 5 -16.12 9.07 46.40
N THR A 6 -17.14 8.83 45.62
CA THR A 6 -17.29 7.60 44.83
C THR A 6 -16.26 7.58 43.69
N GLY A 7 -15.37 6.60 43.72
CA GLY A 7 -14.26 6.49 42.77
C GLY A 7 -14.69 6.04 41.35
N PRO A 8 -13.86 6.28 40.34
CA PRO A 8 -14.16 6.05 38.91
C PRO A 8 -14.18 4.59 38.45
N THR A 9 -14.02 3.63 39.37
CA THR A 9 -13.90 2.21 39.05
C THR A 9 -15.21 1.51 38.70
N THR A 10 -16.37 2.01 39.16
CA THR A 10 -17.68 1.41 38.91
C THR A 10 -18.25 1.75 37.53
N ALA A 11 -17.89 2.90 36.94
CA ALA A 11 -18.37 3.31 35.62
C ALA A 11 -17.73 2.53 34.47
N VAL A 12 -16.45 2.14 34.60
CA VAL A 12 -15.74 1.37 33.57
C VAL A 12 -16.22 -0.08 33.51
N ALA A 13 -16.60 -0.66 34.65
CA ALA A 13 -17.11 -2.04 34.68
C ALA A 13 -18.51 -2.18 34.07
N THR A 14 -19.36 -1.16 34.18
CA THR A 14 -20.70 -1.15 33.57
C THR A 14 -20.69 -0.90 32.08
N LEU A 15 -19.78 -0.06 31.56
CA LEU A 15 -19.63 0.19 30.13
C LEU A 15 -19.06 -1.02 29.38
N SER A 16 -18.08 -1.73 29.98
CA SER A 16 -17.57 -2.97 29.37
C SER A 16 -18.61 -4.08 29.31
N GLY A 17 -19.45 -4.22 30.36
CA GLY A 17 -20.55 -5.19 30.37
C GLY A 17 -21.61 -4.96 29.29
N ALA A 18 -21.95 -3.71 29.01
CA ALA A 18 -22.92 -3.35 27.97
C ALA A 18 -22.37 -3.59 26.54
N ALA A 19 -21.09 -3.30 26.31
CA ALA A 19 -20.45 -3.55 25.01
C ALA A 19 -20.33 -5.06 24.72
N PHE A 20 -20.02 -5.89 25.71
CA PHE A 20 -19.98 -7.35 25.56
C PHE A 20 -21.39 -7.96 25.37
N GLY A 21 -22.41 -7.41 26.00
CA GLY A 21 -23.80 -7.83 25.80
C GLY A 21 -24.30 -7.55 24.37
N ALA A 22 -23.99 -6.39 23.81
CA ALA A 22 -24.35 -6.02 22.44
C ALA A 22 -23.63 -6.88 21.39
N ALA A 23 -22.34 -7.17 21.59
CA ALA A 23 -21.58 -8.04 20.70
C ALA A 23 -22.10 -9.49 20.71
N ALA A 24 -22.52 -10.02 21.85
CA ALA A 24 -23.12 -11.36 21.96
C ALA A 24 -24.49 -11.45 21.26
N VAL A 25 -25.31 -10.40 21.32
CA VAL A 25 -26.60 -10.32 20.64
C VAL A 25 -26.43 -10.23 19.11
N LEU A 26 -25.43 -9.44 18.64
CA LEU A 26 -25.13 -9.33 17.20
C LEU A 26 -24.57 -10.63 16.62
N LEU A 27 -23.71 -11.34 17.37
CA LEU A 27 -23.22 -12.67 16.97
C LEU A 27 -24.34 -13.71 16.97
N GLY A 28 -25.24 -13.69 17.95
CA GLY A 28 -26.41 -14.55 18.02
C GLY A 28 -27.39 -14.32 16.84
N ALA A 29 -27.62 -13.05 16.46
CA ALA A 29 -28.47 -12.71 15.33
C ALA A 29 -27.86 -13.15 13.97
N GLY A 30 -26.52 -13.04 13.83
CA GLY A 30 -25.82 -13.51 12.63
C GLY A 30 -25.85 -15.03 12.45
N VAL A 31 -25.82 -15.79 13.54
CA VAL A 31 -25.91 -17.26 13.52
C VAL A 31 -27.33 -17.76 13.21
N VAL A 32 -28.36 -17.02 13.61
CA VAL A 32 -29.77 -17.37 13.32
C VAL A 32 -30.16 -17.04 11.87
N ALA A 33 -29.48 -16.07 11.25
CA ALA A 33 -29.73 -15.69 9.84
C ALA A 33 -29.03 -16.62 8.81
N ALA A 34 -28.11 -17.48 9.25
CA ALA A 34 -27.53 -18.51 8.40
C ALA A 34 -28.37 -19.79 8.53
N ASP A 35 -28.83 -20.37 7.41
CA ASP A 35 -29.56 -21.66 7.35
C ASP A 35 -28.64 -22.81 7.83
N TRP A 36 -28.43 -22.91 9.10
CA TRP A 36 -27.62 -23.95 9.73
C TRP A 36 -28.50 -25.13 10.16
N PRO A 37 -28.01 -26.37 10.02
CA PRO A 37 -28.77 -27.54 10.50
C PRO A 37 -29.08 -27.41 12.00
N GLU A 38 -30.32 -27.76 12.34
CA GLU A 38 -30.83 -27.70 13.72
C GLU A 38 -29.86 -28.42 14.70
N GLY A 39 -29.38 -27.69 15.71
CA GLY A 39 -28.47 -28.20 16.75
C GLY A 39 -27.09 -27.58 16.78
N TRP A 40 -26.54 -27.12 15.69
CA TRP A 40 -25.19 -26.53 15.66
C TRP A 40 -25.13 -25.14 16.27
N ALA A 41 -26.19 -24.36 16.15
CA ALA A 41 -26.28 -23.02 16.76
C ALA A 41 -26.17 -23.10 18.29
N ALA A 42 -26.76 -24.09 18.92
CA ALA A 42 -26.67 -24.29 20.36
C ALA A 42 -25.26 -24.67 20.82
N VAL A 43 -24.54 -25.47 20.05
CA VAL A 43 -23.14 -25.86 20.35
C VAL A 43 -22.20 -24.66 20.23
N VAL A 44 -22.33 -23.83 19.20
CA VAL A 44 -21.51 -22.63 19.03
C VAL A 44 -21.79 -21.60 20.13
N CYS A 45 -23.04 -21.37 20.49
CA CYS A 45 -23.41 -20.49 21.61
C CYS A 45 -22.84 -20.99 22.93
N ALA A 46 -22.90 -22.29 23.21
CA ALA A 46 -22.35 -22.89 24.46
C ALA A 46 -20.82 -22.72 24.49
N LEU A 47 -20.11 -22.90 23.40
CA LEU A 47 -18.66 -22.74 23.33
C LEU A 47 -18.24 -21.28 23.51
N VAL A 48 -18.95 -20.33 22.92
CA VAL A 48 -18.69 -18.88 23.06
C VAL A 48 -18.94 -18.44 24.50
N LEU A 49 -20.01 -18.85 25.12
CA LEU A 49 -20.33 -18.55 26.54
C LEU A 49 -19.30 -19.14 27.48
N THR A 50 -18.80 -20.34 27.21
CA THR A 50 -17.76 -20.99 28.01
C THR A 50 -16.42 -20.24 27.89
N ALA A 51 -16.05 -19.81 26.70
CA ALA A 51 -14.83 -19.02 26.46
C ALA A 51 -14.88 -17.66 27.17
N ILE A 52 -16.03 -16.98 27.14
CA ILE A 52 -16.26 -15.72 27.86
C ILE A 52 -16.17 -15.95 29.38
N GLY A 53 -16.76 -17.01 29.90
CA GLY A 53 -16.71 -17.36 31.31
C GLY A 53 -15.29 -17.61 31.84
N VAL A 54 -14.45 -18.27 31.04
CA VAL A 54 -13.04 -18.55 31.40
C VAL A 54 -12.20 -17.26 31.37
N THR A 55 -12.43 -16.36 30.40
CA THR A 55 -11.69 -15.08 30.33
C THR A 55 -12.06 -14.14 31.48
N VAL A 56 -13.33 -14.08 31.86
CA VAL A 56 -13.77 -13.26 33.02
C VAL A 56 -13.20 -13.80 34.33
N ARG A 57 -13.13 -15.11 34.50
CA ARG A 57 -12.56 -15.73 35.69
C ARG A 57 -11.04 -15.56 35.80
N ALA A 58 -10.33 -15.54 34.66
CA ALA A 58 -8.89 -15.28 34.62
C ALA A 58 -8.55 -13.80 34.92
N ALA A 59 -9.45 -12.89 34.63
CA ALA A 59 -9.28 -11.46 34.91
C ALA A 59 -9.61 -11.08 36.37
N GLY A 60 -10.47 -11.85 37.03
CA GLY A 60 -10.93 -11.60 38.44
C GLY A 60 -10.00 -12.11 39.55
N SER A 61 -8.95 -12.88 39.26
CA SER A 61 -8.08 -13.51 40.25
C SER A 61 -6.77 -12.76 40.56
N ARG A 62 -6.66 -11.47 40.25
CA ARG A 62 -5.54 -10.64 40.70
C ARG A 62 -5.81 -10.04 42.08
N THR A 63 -5.46 -10.79 43.13
CA THR A 63 -5.31 -10.26 44.48
C THR A 63 -4.02 -9.44 44.56
N GLU A 64 -4.16 -8.20 45.02
CA GLU A 64 -3.06 -7.29 45.36
C GLU A 64 -2.17 -7.89 46.47
N PRO A 65 -0.84 -7.76 46.39
CA PRO A 65 0.01 -8.00 47.53
C PRO A 65 0.03 -6.78 48.46
N ALA A 66 -0.21 -7.01 49.74
CA ALA A 66 -0.22 -6.06 50.84
C ALA A 66 1.13 -5.29 50.95
N ALA A 67 1.01 -4.00 51.17
CA ALA A 67 2.11 -3.11 51.55
C ALA A 67 2.50 -3.36 53.03
N SER A 68 3.79 -3.51 53.30
CA SER A 68 4.38 -3.43 54.64
C SER A 68 4.94 -2.05 54.93
N PRO A 69 4.76 -1.52 56.14
CA PRO A 69 5.19 -0.17 56.49
C PRO A 69 6.52 -0.15 57.25
N GLY A 70 7.20 0.97 57.15
CA GLY A 70 8.22 1.44 58.10
C GLY A 70 9.63 1.45 57.52
N THR A 71 10.52 2.36 57.74
CA THR A 71 10.73 3.33 58.82
C THR A 71 11.72 4.39 58.38
N ARG A 72 11.44 5.62 58.70
CA ARG A 72 12.27 6.76 59.21
C ARG A 72 13.79 6.84 58.93
N ALA A 73 14.17 7.93 58.36
CA ALA A 73 14.82 9.09 58.98
C ALA A 73 16.36 9.24 58.82
N ALA A 74 16.69 10.42 58.50
CA ALA A 74 17.77 11.30 58.95
C ALA A 74 19.02 11.46 58.11
N GLY A 75 19.13 12.64 57.51
CA GLY A 75 20.13 13.65 57.81
C GLY A 75 21.41 13.72 56.95
N PRO A 76 21.80 14.92 56.64
CA PRO A 76 22.82 15.19 55.61
C PRO A 76 24.23 15.34 56.22
N ARG A 77 25.30 15.16 55.43
CA ARG A 77 26.61 15.80 55.64
C ARG A 77 27.49 15.74 54.38
N ASP A 78 27.88 16.85 54.02
CA ASP A 78 29.01 17.50 53.39
C ASP A 78 30.26 16.71 52.96
N ALA A 79 30.74 17.12 51.79
CA ALA A 79 32.06 17.61 51.42
C ALA A 79 33.21 16.66 51.03
N VAL A 80 33.66 16.91 49.77
CA VAL A 80 35.04 17.22 49.29
C VAL A 80 36.00 16.05 48.93
N PRO A 81 36.91 16.25 47.99
CA PRO A 81 37.31 15.35 46.88
C PRO A 81 38.66 14.68 47.12
N GLY A 82 39.02 13.71 46.31
CA GLY A 82 40.31 13.07 46.34
C GLY A 82 40.61 12.23 45.12
N ASP A 83 41.69 12.58 44.51
CA ASP A 83 42.36 12.05 43.33
C ASP A 83 42.72 10.57 43.35
N GLY A 84 42.81 10.00 42.12
CA GLY A 84 43.88 9.09 41.73
C GLY A 84 43.55 7.60 41.56
N PRO A 85 44.36 6.90 40.78
CA PRO A 85 43.85 6.01 39.74
C PRO A 85 44.07 4.50 40.03
N SER A 86 43.56 3.69 39.13
CA SER A 86 44.13 2.37 38.78
C SER A 86 43.36 1.09 39.05
N ILE A 87 43.24 0.31 37.99
CA ILE A 87 43.41 -1.15 37.81
C ILE A 87 42.19 -2.07 38.00
N ASP A 88 41.85 -2.62 36.83
CA ASP A 88 41.40 -3.99 36.52
C ASP A 88 40.67 -4.82 37.59
N LYS A 89 39.45 -5.23 37.22
CA LYS A 89 39.10 -6.67 37.30
C LYS A 89 37.82 -6.97 36.50
N ALA A 90 37.97 -7.95 35.62
CA ALA A 90 36.92 -8.64 34.93
C ALA A 90 35.82 -9.09 35.90
N THR A 91 34.55 -8.78 35.56
CA THR A 91 33.40 -9.42 36.19
C THR A 91 32.51 -10.01 35.11
N THR A 92 32.47 -11.32 35.14
CA THR A 92 31.63 -12.23 34.37
C THR A 92 30.16 -11.87 34.57
N THR A 93 29.49 -11.47 33.53
CA THR A 93 28.04 -11.26 33.52
C THR A 93 27.33 -12.57 33.22
N ALA A 94 26.60 -13.08 34.16
CA ALA A 94 25.70 -14.21 34.00
C ALA A 94 24.50 -13.81 33.09
N PRO A 95 23.96 -14.72 32.26
CA PRO A 95 22.85 -14.42 31.40
C PRO A 95 21.56 -14.27 32.20
N VAL A 96 20.88 -13.13 32.01
CA VAL A 96 19.53 -12.89 32.52
C VAL A 96 18.57 -13.81 31.78
N ALA A 97 17.96 -14.75 32.50
CA ALA A 97 16.90 -15.60 31.99
C ALA A 97 15.66 -14.76 31.68
N ALA A 98 15.30 -14.66 30.42
CA ALA A 98 14.05 -14.05 29.98
C ALA A 98 12.86 -14.87 30.48
N SER A 99 12.08 -14.33 31.41
CA SER A 99 10.82 -14.91 31.86
C SER A 99 9.81 -14.81 30.70
N ARG A 100 9.55 -15.92 30.03
CA ARG A 100 8.46 -16.03 29.05
C ARG A 100 7.12 -15.88 29.77
N SER A 101 6.43 -14.79 29.48
CA SER A 101 5.08 -14.50 30.00
C SER A 101 4.10 -15.60 29.57
N ARG A 102 3.41 -16.20 30.52
CA ARG A 102 2.35 -17.20 30.27
C ARG A 102 1.16 -16.67 29.48
N SER A 103 1.06 -15.36 29.27
CA SER A 103 0.03 -14.71 28.45
C SER A 103 0.18 -14.98 26.95
N SER A 104 1.39 -15.22 26.44
CA SER A 104 1.60 -15.55 25.03
C SER A 104 1.15 -16.97 24.64
N LEU A 105 1.16 -17.91 25.58
CA LEU A 105 0.67 -19.27 25.36
C LEU A 105 -0.86 -19.33 25.24
N VAL A 106 -1.57 -18.55 26.04
CA VAL A 106 -3.05 -18.50 25.98
C VAL A 106 -3.51 -17.87 24.67
N ALA A 107 -2.86 -16.81 24.20
CA ALA A 107 -3.18 -16.19 22.92
C ALA A 107 -2.93 -17.15 21.73
N ALA A 108 -1.84 -17.90 21.75
CA ALA A 108 -1.52 -18.88 20.71
C ALA A 108 -2.54 -20.04 20.65
N VAL A 109 -3.02 -20.51 21.78
CA VAL A 109 -4.03 -21.59 21.86
C VAL A 109 -5.38 -21.11 21.34
N VAL A 110 -5.78 -19.87 21.63
CA VAL A 110 -7.04 -19.30 21.12
C VAL A 110 -6.99 -19.11 19.59
N VAL A 111 -5.90 -18.61 19.06
CA VAL A 111 -5.72 -18.47 17.59
C VAL A 111 -5.72 -19.83 16.90
N TRP A 112 -5.09 -20.83 17.50
CA TRP A 112 -5.06 -22.18 16.93
C TRP A 112 -6.43 -22.85 16.95
N ALA A 113 -7.19 -22.70 18.04
CA ALA A 113 -8.56 -23.21 18.14
C ALA A 113 -9.51 -22.56 17.13
N LEU A 114 -9.36 -21.26 16.86
CA LEU A 114 -10.14 -20.55 15.84
C LEU A 114 -9.77 -20.99 14.42
N ALA A 115 -8.51 -21.25 14.13
CA ALA A 115 -8.06 -21.75 12.84
C ALA A 115 -8.56 -23.18 12.55
N VAL A 116 -8.59 -24.06 13.56
CA VAL A 116 -9.11 -25.43 13.43
C VAL A 116 -10.64 -25.42 13.22
N LEU A 117 -11.36 -24.52 13.89
CA LEU A 117 -12.81 -24.36 13.69
C LEU A 117 -13.12 -23.82 12.28
N ALA A 118 -12.40 -22.84 11.79
CA ALA A 118 -12.57 -22.31 10.43
C ALA A 118 -12.25 -23.36 9.35
N GLY A 119 -11.19 -24.15 9.55
CA GLY A 119 -10.80 -25.25 8.64
C GLY A 119 -11.82 -26.42 8.64
N GLY A 120 -12.40 -26.74 9.81
CA GLY A 120 -13.42 -27.79 9.94
C GLY A 120 -14.74 -27.43 9.25
N ILE A 121 -15.14 -26.17 9.30
CA ILE A 121 -16.34 -25.67 8.60
C ILE A 121 -16.15 -25.72 7.09
N TRP A 122 -14.95 -25.37 6.59
CA TRP A 122 -14.64 -25.40 5.16
C TRP A 122 -14.66 -26.82 4.59
N ALA A 123 -14.13 -27.80 5.32
CA ALA A 123 -14.12 -29.21 4.92
C ALA A 123 -15.55 -29.85 4.90
N ALA A 124 -16.47 -29.35 5.73
CA ALA A 124 -17.84 -29.87 5.80
C ALA A 124 -18.76 -29.31 4.69
N THR A 125 -18.43 -28.15 4.10
CA THR A 125 -19.24 -27.52 3.04
C THR A 125 -18.79 -27.86 1.62
N SER A 126 -17.61 -28.48 1.45
CA SER A 126 -17.06 -28.86 0.14
C SER A 126 -17.29 -30.34 -0.27
N GLY A 127 -18.07 -31.10 0.47
CA GLY A 127 -18.42 -32.50 0.17
C GLY A 127 -19.79 -32.63 -0.46
N GLY A 128 -19.89 -32.52 -1.78
CA GLY A 128 -21.08 -32.79 -2.55
C GLY A 128 -20.75 -33.10 -4.02
N ASP A 129 -21.01 -34.36 -4.38
CA ASP A 129 -21.12 -34.93 -5.74
C ASP A 129 -19.81 -35.27 -6.49
N GLU A 130 -19.31 -36.49 -6.20
CA GLU A 130 -18.51 -37.27 -7.13
C GLU A 130 -19.40 -38.02 -8.10
N ASP A 131 -19.39 -37.61 -9.37
CA ASP A 131 -19.80 -38.49 -10.47
C ASP A 131 -18.55 -38.93 -11.26
N GLU A 132 -18.36 -40.24 -11.17
CA GLU A 132 -17.33 -41.06 -11.77
C GLU A 132 -17.36 -41.01 -13.31
N ARG A 133 -16.29 -40.48 -13.95
CA ARG A 133 -15.95 -40.87 -15.33
C ARG A 133 -14.45 -41.02 -15.52
N THR A 134 -14.01 -42.26 -15.55
CA THR A 134 -12.74 -42.75 -16.09
C THR A 134 -12.46 -42.26 -17.51
N GLY A 135 -11.28 -41.68 -17.74
CA GLY A 135 -10.79 -41.39 -19.08
C GLY A 135 -9.39 -40.82 -19.05
N GLY A 136 -8.37 -41.66 -19.18
CA GLY A 136 -6.97 -41.24 -19.23
C GLY A 136 -6.63 -40.36 -20.43
N GLY A 137 -5.88 -39.32 -20.20
CA GLY A 137 -5.33 -38.47 -21.25
C GLY A 137 -4.26 -37.55 -20.66
N THR A 138 -3.01 -37.89 -20.88
CA THR A 138 -1.87 -37.04 -20.61
C THR A 138 -1.94 -35.77 -21.49
N ALA A 139 -2.38 -34.63 -20.90
CA ALA A 139 -2.33 -33.34 -21.57
C ALA A 139 -1.11 -32.56 -21.08
N LYS A 140 -0.15 -32.35 -21.97
CA LYS A 140 0.84 -31.28 -21.89
C LYS A 140 0.10 -29.95 -21.81
N GLY A 141 0.16 -29.26 -20.70
CA GLY A 141 -0.39 -27.92 -20.53
C GLY A 141 0.42 -26.90 -21.32
N GLY A 142 -0.05 -26.56 -22.51
CA GLY A 142 0.30 -25.33 -23.19
C GLY A 142 -0.58 -24.19 -22.66
N PRO A 143 -0.17 -22.92 -22.77
CA PRO A 143 -0.99 -21.81 -22.33
C PRO A 143 -2.30 -21.80 -23.10
N THR A 144 -3.40 -21.90 -22.36
CA THR A 144 -4.77 -21.87 -22.92
C THR A 144 -4.96 -20.53 -23.61
N ALA A 145 -5.24 -20.55 -24.89
CA ALA A 145 -5.57 -19.37 -25.67
C ALA A 145 -6.76 -18.66 -25.02
N SER A 146 -6.56 -17.40 -24.64
CA SER A 146 -7.60 -16.53 -24.12
C SER A 146 -8.80 -16.50 -25.07
N ALA A 147 -9.98 -16.59 -24.52
CA ALA A 147 -11.21 -16.37 -25.26
C ALA A 147 -11.13 -15.01 -25.96
N LYS A 148 -11.50 -14.95 -27.22
CA LYS A 148 -11.52 -13.74 -28.02
C LYS A 148 -12.44 -12.71 -27.36
N PRO A 149 -11.98 -11.49 -27.07
CA PRO A 149 -12.81 -10.45 -26.49
C PRO A 149 -13.99 -10.14 -27.42
N THR A 150 -15.17 -10.04 -26.85
CA THR A 150 -16.36 -9.62 -27.61
C THR A 150 -16.46 -8.11 -27.48
N ALA A 151 -16.18 -7.39 -28.54
CA ALA A 151 -16.38 -5.94 -28.58
C ALA A 151 -17.88 -5.63 -28.59
N SER A 152 -18.36 -4.88 -27.60
CA SER A 152 -19.70 -4.31 -27.57
C SER A 152 -19.62 -2.82 -27.91
N ALA A 153 -20.30 -2.39 -28.96
CA ALA A 153 -20.46 -0.98 -29.28
C ALA A 153 -21.61 -0.39 -28.46
N SER A 154 -21.42 0.81 -27.91
CA SER A 154 -22.51 1.56 -27.27
C SER A 154 -23.53 2.01 -28.32
N LEU A 155 -24.78 1.62 -28.15
CA LEU A 155 -25.88 2.00 -29.04
C LEU A 155 -26.53 3.36 -28.64
N ASP A 156 -26.24 3.86 -27.42
CA ASP A 156 -26.96 4.99 -26.82
C ASP A 156 -26.06 6.20 -26.49
N GLY A 157 -24.81 6.26 -26.99
CA GLY A 157 -23.86 7.33 -26.63
C GLY A 157 -23.37 7.31 -25.18
N ARG A 158 -23.74 6.29 -24.40
CA ARG A 158 -23.18 6.04 -23.08
C ARG A 158 -21.93 5.16 -23.21
N PRO A 159 -20.90 5.39 -22.37
CA PRO A 159 -19.74 4.50 -22.38
C PRO A 159 -20.21 3.06 -22.06
N ALA A 160 -19.68 2.12 -22.83
CA ALA A 160 -19.92 0.70 -22.61
C ALA A 160 -18.61 0.00 -22.27
N VAL A 161 -18.72 -1.17 -21.64
CA VAL A 161 -17.57 -2.07 -21.50
C VAL A 161 -17.23 -2.61 -22.88
N ALA A 162 -16.13 -2.08 -23.46
CA ALA A 162 -15.70 -2.45 -24.80
C ALA A 162 -15.06 -3.85 -24.84
N TRP A 163 -14.29 -4.18 -23.83
CA TRP A 163 -13.65 -5.47 -23.65
C TRP A 163 -13.29 -5.72 -22.18
N THR A 164 -13.06 -6.98 -21.83
CA THR A 164 -12.59 -7.42 -20.53
C THR A 164 -11.46 -8.43 -20.67
N VAL A 165 -10.50 -8.38 -19.76
CA VAL A 165 -9.49 -9.44 -19.57
C VAL A 165 -9.91 -10.23 -18.35
N PRO A 166 -10.14 -11.55 -18.46
CA PRO A 166 -10.54 -12.36 -17.31
C PRO A 166 -9.54 -12.29 -16.18
N ALA A 167 -10.02 -12.43 -14.95
CA ALA A 167 -9.16 -12.67 -13.81
C ALA A 167 -8.27 -13.89 -14.10
N VAL A 168 -6.99 -13.76 -13.78
CA VAL A 168 -6.05 -14.86 -13.94
C VAL A 168 -5.66 -15.34 -12.56
N GLY A 169 -5.92 -16.59 -12.29
CA GLY A 169 -5.38 -17.27 -11.15
C GLY A 169 -6.13 -17.08 -9.85
N GLN A 170 -5.40 -16.90 -8.81
CA GLN A 170 -5.87 -17.13 -7.45
C GLN A 170 -6.42 -15.86 -6.82
N LYS A 171 -7.33 -16.06 -5.90
CA LYS A 171 -7.80 -15.07 -4.95
C LYS A 171 -6.59 -14.34 -4.35
N TYR A 172 -6.58 -13.00 -4.39
CA TYR A 172 -5.49 -12.11 -3.96
C TYR A 172 -4.31 -11.96 -4.92
N ASP A 173 -4.47 -12.22 -6.21
CA ASP A 173 -3.51 -11.76 -7.20
C ASP A 173 -3.44 -10.23 -7.16
N THR A 174 -2.27 -9.71 -6.79
CA THR A 174 -2.03 -8.28 -6.73
C THR A 174 -1.37 -7.80 -8.01
N GLY A 175 -1.94 -6.76 -8.61
CA GLY A 175 -1.24 -5.95 -9.60
C GLY A 175 -0.07 -5.23 -8.92
N VAL A 176 1.04 -5.17 -9.65
CA VAL A 176 2.28 -4.53 -9.17
C VAL A 176 2.38 -3.08 -9.68
N GLY A 177 1.60 -2.75 -10.70
CA GLY A 177 1.55 -1.44 -11.35
C GLY A 177 1.34 -1.57 -12.85
N SER A 178 1.35 -0.44 -13.55
CA SER A 178 1.03 -0.41 -14.97
C SER A 178 1.75 0.69 -15.74
N TRP A 179 1.72 0.59 -17.07
CA TRP A 179 2.12 1.65 -17.99
C TRP A 179 1.05 1.89 -19.04
N GLY A 180 0.69 3.15 -19.26
CA GLY A 180 -0.13 3.60 -20.39
C GLY A 180 0.77 4.03 -21.57
N LEU A 181 0.64 3.36 -22.69
CA LEU A 181 1.47 3.59 -23.89
C LEU A 181 0.61 4.00 -25.10
N GLY A 182 -0.31 4.91 -24.91
CA GLY A 182 -1.26 5.29 -25.93
C GLY A 182 -2.18 4.13 -26.31
N SER A 183 -1.94 3.45 -27.43
CA SER A 183 -2.77 2.31 -27.85
C SER A 183 -2.43 0.98 -27.18
N THR A 184 -1.51 0.95 -26.23
CA THR A 184 -1.13 -0.24 -25.48
C THR A 184 -1.22 0.03 -23.99
N VAL A 185 -1.80 -0.89 -23.25
CA VAL A 185 -1.84 -0.90 -21.79
C VAL A 185 -0.99 -2.06 -21.29
N VAL A 186 -0.01 -1.78 -20.45
CA VAL A 186 0.82 -2.81 -19.84
C VAL A 186 0.46 -2.94 -18.38
N GLN A 187 0.09 -4.14 -17.95
CA GLN A 187 -0.20 -4.49 -16.57
C GLN A 187 0.91 -5.38 -16.03
N GLY A 188 1.52 -4.96 -14.93
CA GLY A 188 2.39 -5.78 -14.10
C GLY A 188 1.56 -6.56 -13.09
N ARG A 189 1.65 -7.89 -13.15
CA ARG A 189 1.00 -8.82 -12.21
C ARG A 189 2.06 -9.71 -11.59
N ILE A 190 1.73 -10.40 -10.53
CA ILE A 190 2.68 -11.31 -9.87
C ILE A 190 3.25 -12.38 -10.80
N ASP A 191 2.49 -12.81 -11.82
CA ASP A 191 2.87 -13.82 -12.81
C ASP A 191 3.63 -13.26 -14.03
N GLY A 192 3.80 -11.93 -14.13
CA GLY A 192 4.56 -11.28 -15.20
C GLY A 192 3.99 -9.95 -15.68
N LEU A 193 4.50 -9.50 -16.84
CA LEU A 193 3.98 -8.35 -17.57
C LEU A 193 3.08 -8.80 -18.70
N PHE A 194 1.97 -8.08 -18.91
CA PHE A 194 1.02 -8.34 -19.98
C PHE A 194 0.66 -7.02 -20.66
N ALA A 195 0.89 -6.94 -21.94
CA ALA A 195 0.52 -5.80 -22.76
C ALA A 195 -0.72 -6.10 -23.58
N TYR A 196 -1.71 -5.25 -23.44
CA TYR A 196 -3.00 -5.37 -24.12
C TYR A 196 -3.15 -4.27 -25.17
N ASP A 197 -3.75 -4.60 -26.28
CA ASP A 197 -4.25 -3.60 -27.22
C ASP A 197 -5.38 -2.81 -26.53
N ALA A 198 -5.22 -1.50 -26.44
CA ALA A 198 -6.25 -0.67 -25.81
C ALA A 198 -7.58 -0.74 -26.58
N ALA A 199 -7.59 -1.04 -27.88
CA ALA A 199 -8.80 -1.06 -28.70
C ALA A 199 -9.69 -2.27 -28.44
N ASP A 200 -9.12 -3.47 -28.24
CA ASP A 200 -9.88 -4.72 -28.17
C ASP A 200 -9.46 -5.65 -27.04
N GLY A 201 -8.48 -5.27 -26.20
CA GLY A 201 -8.00 -6.08 -25.08
C GLY A 201 -7.17 -7.31 -25.49
N SER A 202 -6.85 -7.47 -26.77
CA SER A 202 -6.00 -8.57 -27.22
C SER A 202 -4.57 -8.43 -26.67
N VAL A 203 -3.96 -9.55 -26.30
CA VAL A 203 -2.58 -9.56 -25.83
C VAL A 203 -1.63 -9.29 -26.99
N ARG A 204 -0.89 -8.19 -26.93
CA ARG A 204 0.17 -7.84 -27.89
C ARG A 204 1.46 -8.59 -27.61
N TRP A 205 1.87 -8.64 -26.35
CA TRP A 205 3.03 -9.37 -25.87
C TRP A 205 2.92 -9.65 -24.36
N SER A 206 3.74 -10.58 -23.88
CA SER A 206 3.86 -10.84 -22.45
C SER A 206 5.29 -11.24 -22.09
N VAL A 207 5.67 -10.94 -20.84
CA VAL A 207 6.95 -11.35 -20.23
C VAL A 207 6.61 -12.07 -18.94
N PRO A 208 6.55 -13.41 -18.95
CA PRO A 208 6.20 -14.17 -17.75
C PRO A 208 7.29 -14.04 -16.69
N ALA A 209 6.90 -14.01 -15.42
CA ALA A 209 7.83 -14.13 -14.31
C ALA A 209 8.54 -15.49 -14.36
N PRO A 210 9.82 -15.57 -13.96
CA PRO A 210 10.53 -16.86 -13.90
C PRO A 210 9.85 -17.82 -12.93
N THR A 211 9.99 -19.12 -13.20
CA THR A 211 9.41 -20.19 -12.35
C THR A 211 9.79 -20.01 -10.89
N ARG A 212 8.82 -19.99 -9.98
CA ARG A 212 8.94 -19.76 -8.52
C ARG A 212 9.34 -18.34 -8.12
N GLU A 213 9.26 -17.39 -9.04
CA GLU A 213 9.43 -15.97 -8.75
C GLU A 213 8.14 -15.22 -9.07
N ALA A 214 7.99 -14.08 -8.46
CA ALA A 214 6.88 -13.18 -8.66
C ALA A 214 7.41 -11.81 -9.05
N LEU A 215 6.67 -11.09 -9.89
CA LEU A 215 6.90 -9.67 -10.09
C LEU A 215 6.59 -8.95 -8.77
N CYS A 216 7.44 -8.07 -8.32
CA CYS A 216 7.32 -7.38 -7.05
C CYS A 216 7.75 -5.90 -7.12
N GLY A 217 8.06 -5.39 -8.32
CA GLY A 217 8.35 -3.99 -8.57
C GLY A 217 8.20 -3.67 -10.05
N ILE A 218 7.71 -2.47 -10.34
CA ILE A 218 7.60 -1.89 -11.67
C ILE A 218 7.95 -0.41 -11.57
N SER A 219 8.70 0.14 -12.54
CA SER A 219 8.98 1.58 -12.53
C SER A 219 7.68 2.38 -12.69
N PRO A 220 7.52 3.50 -11.97
CA PRO A 220 6.34 4.35 -12.12
C PRO A 220 6.17 4.86 -13.56
N ASP A 221 7.27 5.19 -14.18
CA ASP A 221 7.33 5.77 -15.51
C ASP A 221 8.15 4.89 -16.46
N ILE A 222 8.04 5.20 -17.72
CA ILE A 222 8.85 4.66 -18.81
C ILE A 222 9.57 5.82 -19.50
N GLU A 223 10.79 5.59 -19.94
CA GLU A 223 11.57 6.57 -20.67
C GLU A 223 12.20 5.92 -21.90
N GLU A 224 12.17 6.63 -23.01
CA GLU A 224 12.71 6.17 -24.29
C GLU A 224 12.23 4.76 -24.72
N GLY A 225 10.98 4.42 -24.35
CA GLY A 225 10.39 3.12 -24.64
C GLY A 225 10.94 1.97 -23.79
N ILE A 226 11.63 2.25 -22.70
CA ILE A 226 12.14 1.26 -21.74
C ILE A 226 11.41 1.42 -20.42
N GLY A 227 10.87 0.33 -19.91
CA GLY A 227 10.35 0.21 -18.56
C GLY A 227 11.20 -0.77 -17.75
N LEU A 228 11.15 -0.63 -16.43
CA LEU A 228 11.89 -1.49 -15.51
C LEU A 228 10.92 -2.31 -14.67
N VAL A 229 11.25 -3.56 -14.48
CA VAL A 229 10.55 -4.43 -13.53
C VAL A 229 11.54 -5.15 -12.64
N ALA A 230 11.09 -5.52 -11.48
CA ALA A 230 11.86 -6.33 -10.56
C ALA A 230 11.07 -7.57 -10.15
N HIS A 231 11.74 -8.69 -10.03
CA HIS A 231 11.14 -9.93 -9.57
C HIS A 231 12.01 -10.62 -8.52
N GLY A 232 11.40 -11.50 -7.76
CA GLY A 232 12.05 -12.28 -6.71
C GLY A 232 11.13 -13.40 -6.24
N ARG A 233 11.58 -14.17 -5.25
CA ARG A 233 10.72 -15.17 -4.63
C ARG A 233 9.53 -14.48 -3.94
N HIS A 234 8.38 -15.12 -4.00
CA HIS A 234 7.20 -14.66 -3.28
C HIS A 234 7.54 -14.43 -1.79
N ASP A 235 7.01 -13.37 -1.20
CA ASP A 235 7.27 -12.92 0.19
C ASP A 235 8.76 -12.61 0.51
N LYS A 236 9.57 -12.35 -0.51
CA LYS A 236 10.95 -11.88 -0.37
C LYS A 236 11.16 -10.59 -1.16
N PRO A 237 12.13 -9.76 -0.76
CA PRO A 237 12.49 -8.60 -1.56
C PRO A 237 12.84 -8.98 -3.00
N CYS A 238 12.56 -8.07 -3.94
CA CYS A 238 12.91 -8.27 -5.34
C CYS A 238 14.42 -8.43 -5.49
N ALA A 239 14.86 -9.54 -6.04
CA ALA A 239 16.29 -9.88 -6.14
C ALA A 239 16.89 -9.66 -7.54
N THR A 240 16.05 -9.41 -8.54
CA THR A 240 16.45 -9.30 -9.94
C THR A 240 15.76 -8.11 -10.61
N LEU A 241 16.53 -7.26 -11.26
CA LEU A 241 16.06 -6.13 -12.06
C LEU A 241 16.10 -6.49 -13.54
N VAL A 242 15.06 -6.12 -14.27
CA VAL A 242 14.90 -6.39 -15.70
C VAL A 242 14.51 -5.11 -16.42
N ALA A 243 15.17 -4.79 -17.52
CA ALA A 243 14.73 -3.75 -18.45
C ALA A 243 13.97 -4.39 -19.61
N VAL A 244 12.80 -3.83 -19.90
CA VAL A 244 11.90 -4.32 -20.94
C VAL A 244 11.64 -3.22 -21.95
N ARG A 245 11.80 -3.54 -23.22
CA ARG A 245 11.36 -2.64 -24.29
C ARG A 245 9.84 -2.73 -24.42
N THR A 246 9.19 -1.62 -24.26
CA THR A 246 7.72 -1.58 -24.13
C THR A 246 6.97 -1.79 -25.43
N SER A 247 7.63 -1.63 -26.58
CA SER A 247 7.01 -1.82 -27.91
C SER A 247 6.73 -3.29 -28.24
N ASP A 248 7.51 -4.23 -27.70
CA ASP A 248 7.44 -5.66 -28.05
C ASP A 248 7.69 -6.62 -26.89
N GLY A 249 7.88 -6.12 -25.69
CA GLY A 249 8.14 -6.94 -24.49
C GLY A 249 9.54 -7.56 -24.45
N LYS A 250 10.45 -7.15 -25.35
CA LYS A 250 11.80 -7.72 -25.35
C LYS A 250 12.57 -7.36 -24.09
N VAL A 251 13.04 -8.38 -23.38
CA VAL A 251 14.00 -8.21 -22.30
C VAL A 251 15.33 -7.72 -22.89
N MET A 252 15.72 -6.51 -22.52
CA MET A 252 16.98 -5.90 -22.97
C MET A 252 18.15 -6.46 -22.17
N TRP A 253 18.02 -6.52 -20.88
CA TRP A 253 18.99 -7.10 -19.96
C TRP A 253 18.31 -7.46 -18.64
N GLN A 254 19.04 -8.27 -17.86
CA GLN A 254 18.67 -8.68 -16.52
C GLN A 254 19.88 -8.57 -15.60
N ARG A 255 19.70 -8.10 -14.36
CA ARG A 255 20.77 -7.94 -13.37
C ARG A 255 20.29 -8.38 -11.99
N LYS A 256 21.11 -9.11 -11.27
CA LYS A 256 20.89 -9.36 -9.85
C LYS A 256 21.11 -8.09 -9.06
N LEU A 257 20.22 -7.83 -8.12
CA LEU A 257 20.34 -6.77 -7.15
C LEU A 257 21.23 -7.18 -5.98
N ALA A 258 21.88 -6.23 -5.34
CA ALA A 258 22.80 -6.50 -4.24
C ALA A 258 22.06 -6.69 -2.92
N GLY A 259 22.73 -7.35 -1.98
CA GLY A 259 22.24 -7.58 -0.62
C GLY A 259 20.92 -8.35 -0.59
N GLU A 260 19.96 -7.84 0.16
CA GLU A 260 18.62 -8.43 0.23
C GLU A 260 17.74 -8.09 -0.99
N GLY A 261 18.19 -7.18 -1.86
CA GLY A 261 17.47 -6.78 -3.07
C GLY A 261 16.96 -5.35 -3.04
N LEU A 262 15.88 -5.11 -3.78
CA LEU A 262 15.28 -3.79 -3.95
C LEU A 262 14.64 -3.31 -2.66
N VAL A 263 14.94 -2.07 -2.27
CA VAL A 263 14.13 -1.36 -1.27
C VAL A 263 12.74 -1.14 -1.88
N LYS A 264 11.68 -1.43 -1.10
CA LYS A 264 10.30 -1.33 -1.57
C LYS A 264 10.03 0.06 -2.14
N GLY A 265 9.43 0.14 -3.32
CA GLY A 265 9.11 1.39 -4.00
C GLY A 265 10.31 2.17 -4.57
N ALA A 266 11.54 1.69 -4.41
CA ALA A 266 12.74 2.43 -4.81
C ALA A 266 13.30 1.95 -6.18
N LEU A 267 12.49 2.09 -7.20
CA LEU A 267 12.78 1.75 -8.60
C LEU A 267 12.25 2.86 -9.51
N ALA A 268 13.13 3.49 -10.28
CA ALA A 268 12.77 4.55 -11.21
C ALA A 268 13.56 4.47 -12.52
N VAL A 269 13.03 5.08 -13.56
CA VAL A 269 13.73 5.33 -14.81
C VAL A 269 13.70 6.81 -15.10
N GLY A 270 14.88 7.37 -15.44
CA GLY A 270 14.99 8.78 -15.84
C GLY A 270 15.91 8.90 -17.06
N GLY A 271 15.36 9.28 -18.20
CA GLY A 271 16.07 9.28 -19.48
C GLY A 271 16.66 7.90 -19.77
N THR A 272 17.95 7.83 -20.01
CA THR A 272 18.67 6.57 -20.27
C THR A 272 19.20 5.86 -19.01
N THR A 273 18.68 6.20 -17.83
CA THR A 273 19.22 5.72 -16.54
C THR A 273 18.16 5.01 -15.73
N ALA A 274 18.42 3.76 -15.41
CA ALA A 274 17.70 2.98 -14.41
C ALA A 274 18.28 3.26 -13.02
N VAL A 275 17.46 3.66 -12.05
CA VAL A 275 17.89 3.99 -10.68
C VAL A 275 17.20 3.07 -9.69
N THR A 276 17.97 2.46 -8.80
CA THR A 276 17.47 1.56 -7.75
C THR A 276 18.10 1.88 -6.42
N ALA A 277 17.36 1.68 -5.31
CA ALA A 277 17.96 1.55 -3.99
C ALA A 277 18.03 0.07 -3.60
N GLU A 278 19.22 -0.38 -3.26
CA GLU A 278 19.53 -1.76 -2.90
C GLU A 278 20.76 -1.82 -1.98
N ASP A 279 20.73 -2.64 -0.94
CA ASP A 279 21.86 -2.86 -0.03
C ASP A 279 22.45 -1.55 0.55
N GLY A 280 21.59 -0.67 1.06
CA GLY A 280 22.02 0.60 1.64
C GLY A 280 22.69 1.56 0.66
N ALA A 281 22.49 1.37 -0.64
CA ALA A 281 23.05 2.23 -1.67
C ALA A 281 22.04 2.52 -2.77
N VAL A 282 22.18 3.67 -3.42
CA VAL A 282 21.52 3.96 -4.69
C VAL A 282 22.46 3.64 -5.83
N ARG A 283 21.97 2.88 -6.81
CA ARG A 283 22.73 2.51 -8.02
C ARG A 283 22.00 2.96 -9.26
N ALA A 284 22.78 3.46 -10.19
CA ALA A 284 22.29 3.81 -11.51
C ALA A 284 22.95 2.93 -12.58
N ARG A 285 22.13 2.50 -13.53
CA ARG A 285 22.56 1.65 -14.64
C ARG A 285 22.07 2.23 -15.96
N SER A 286 22.74 1.91 -17.03
CA SER A 286 22.24 2.20 -18.38
C SER A 286 20.97 1.41 -18.64
N THR A 287 19.91 2.06 -19.11
CA THR A 287 18.68 1.38 -19.55
C THR A 287 18.93 0.49 -20.76
N GLU A 288 19.92 0.81 -21.60
CA GLU A 288 20.25 0.05 -22.79
C GLU A 288 21.04 -1.24 -22.49
N SER A 289 22.09 -1.16 -21.62
CA SER A 289 23.03 -2.27 -21.38
C SER A 289 22.97 -2.88 -19.98
N GLY A 290 22.34 -2.21 -19.03
CA GLY A 290 22.35 -2.60 -17.61
C GLY A 290 23.72 -2.43 -16.93
N GLU A 291 24.68 -1.77 -17.60
CA GLU A 291 25.96 -1.45 -17.00
C GLU A 291 25.83 -0.35 -15.95
N GLN A 292 26.54 -0.53 -14.83
CA GLN A 292 26.51 0.46 -13.76
C GLN A 292 27.21 1.74 -14.19
N ARG A 293 26.51 2.88 -14.10
CA ARG A 293 27.04 4.20 -14.37
C ARG A 293 27.66 4.83 -13.12
N TRP A 294 26.91 4.79 -12.04
CA TRP A 294 27.37 5.30 -10.74
C TRP A 294 26.71 4.54 -9.58
N GLN A 295 27.30 4.75 -8.41
CA GLN A 295 26.76 4.23 -7.15
C GLN A 295 27.03 5.26 -6.05
N ARG A 296 26.04 5.44 -5.17
CA ARG A 296 26.16 6.24 -3.96
C ARG A 296 25.75 5.39 -2.77
N LYS A 297 26.68 5.14 -1.86
CA LYS A 297 26.36 4.51 -0.57
C LYS A 297 25.74 5.52 0.36
N ALA A 298 24.69 5.11 1.08
CA ALA A 298 24.17 5.91 2.18
C ALA A 298 25.24 6.08 3.28
N PRO A 299 25.34 7.22 3.95
CA PRO A 299 26.21 7.38 5.10
C PRO A 299 25.85 6.41 6.22
N LYS A 300 26.79 6.17 7.13
CA LYS A 300 26.54 5.29 8.29
C LYS A 300 25.33 5.76 9.10
N GLY A 301 24.38 4.85 9.31
CA GLY A 301 23.14 5.12 10.03
C GLY A 301 22.06 5.79 9.19
N CYS A 302 22.26 5.88 7.86
CA CYS A 302 21.23 6.29 6.92
C CYS A 302 20.87 5.13 5.99
N GLU A 303 19.60 5.07 5.59
CA GLU A 303 19.08 4.08 4.65
C GLU A 303 18.16 4.76 3.62
N PRO A 304 18.24 4.38 2.33
CA PRO A 304 17.28 4.84 1.33
C PRO A 304 15.86 4.44 1.73
N LEU A 305 14.91 5.39 1.68
CA LEU A 305 13.52 5.18 2.02
C LEU A 305 12.62 5.22 0.78
N ALA A 306 12.81 6.23 -0.06
CA ALA A 306 12.05 6.40 -1.31
C ALA A 306 12.91 7.07 -2.36
N LEU A 307 12.66 6.78 -3.62
CA LEU A 307 13.27 7.51 -4.74
C LEU A 307 12.33 7.55 -5.95
N ASP A 308 12.52 8.58 -6.75
CA ASP A 308 12.01 8.68 -8.11
C ASP A 308 12.95 9.52 -8.97
N ALA A 309 12.84 9.45 -10.31
CA ALA A 309 13.78 10.10 -11.21
C ALA A 309 13.11 10.58 -12.49
N ASP A 310 13.52 11.76 -12.95
CA ASP A 310 13.34 12.20 -14.34
C ASP A 310 14.68 12.15 -15.10
N ALA A 311 14.69 12.54 -16.36
CA ALA A 311 15.90 12.54 -17.20
C ALA A 311 17.06 13.37 -16.61
N THR A 312 16.78 14.32 -15.73
CA THR A 312 17.73 15.31 -15.23
C THR A 312 18.05 15.16 -13.76
N ARG A 313 17.09 14.71 -12.96
CA ARG A 313 17.15 14.69 -11.50
C ARG A 313 16.60 13.41 -10.92
N THR A 314 17.31 12.86 -9.96
CA THR A 314 16.83 11.81 -9.06
C THR A 314 16.59 12.43 -7.69
N LEU A 315 15.39 12.31 -7.15
CA LEU A 315 15.07 12.61 -5.77
C LEU A 315 15.22 11.35 -4.93
N LEU A 316 15.87 11.47 -3.79
CA LEU A 316 16.13 10.39 -2.85
C LEU A 316 15.79 10.86 -1.45
N VAL A 317 14.88 10.16 -0.78
CA VAL A 317 14.65 10.32 0.66
C VAL A 317 15.48 9.27 1.39
N GLU A 318 16.26 9.69 2.37
CA GLU A 318 17.03 8.83 3.26
C GLU A 318 16.56 9.02 4.70
N GLN A 319 16.28 7.92 5.41
CA GLN A 319 16.09 7.91 6.85
C GLN A 319 17.48 7.84 7.52
N CYS A 320 17.80 8.76 8.43
CA CYS A 320 19.09 8.86 9.12
C CYS A 320 18.86 8.86 10.64
N GLY A 321 18.89 7.71 11.26
CA GLY A 321 18.53 7.59 12.66
C GLY A 321 17.08 8.01 12.91
N LYS A 322 16.86 9.09 13.67
CA LYS A 322 15.52 9.64 13.92
C LYS A 322 15.06 10.65 12.86
N GLY A 323 15.99 11.26 12.12
CA GLY A 323 15.68 12.27 11.12
C GLY A 323 15.64 11.68 9.71
N ALA A 324 15.06 12.42 8.78
CA ALA A 324 15.10 12.09 7.36
C ALA A 324 15.64 13.28 6.55
N ARG A 325 16.16 13.00 5.36
CA ARG A 325 16.64 14.03 4.46
C ARG A 325 16.28 13.73 3.01
N LEU A 326 16.06 14.78 2.26
CA LEU A 326 15.85 14.74 0.82
C LEU A 326 17.13 15.17 0.11
N LEU A 327 17.51 14.40 -0.89
CA LEU A 327 18.64 14.70 -1.78
C LEU A 327 18.14 14.82 -3.21
N ALA A 328 18.69 15.78 -3.95
CA ALA A 328 18.59 15.80 -5.39
C ALA A 328 19.95 15.44 -6.00
N LEU A 329 19.96 14.42 -6.82
CA LEU A 329 21.12 13.95 -7.56
C LEU A 329 20.92 14.23 -9.05
N ASP A 330 22.00 14.43 -9.76
CA ASP A 330 21.99 14.39 -11.22
C ASP A 330 21.76 12.93 -11.67
N THR A 331 20.72 12.67 -12.43
CA THR A 331 20.33 11.29 -12.77
C THR A 331 21.41 10.56 -13.57
N ARG A 332 22.12 11.24 -14.44
CA ARG A 332 23.13 10.64 -15.31
C ARG A 332 24.46 10.36 -14.60
N THR A 333 24.86 11.25 -13.66
CA THR A 333 26.20 11.21 -13.04
C THR A 333 26.20 10.86 -11.57
N GLY A 334 25.06 10.92 -10.88
CA GLY A 334 24.94 10.74 -9.43
C GLY A 334 25.49 11.91 -8.61
N ALA A 335 25.92 13.01 -9.27
CA ALA A 335 26.42 14.18 -8.56
C ALA A 335 25.30 14.82 -7.75
N GLN A 336 25.57 15.07 -6.46
CA GLN A 336 24.62 15.73 -5.58
C GLN A 336 24.47 17.20 -5.99
N ARG A 337 23.25 17.61 -6.29
CA ARG A 337 22.89 19.00 -6.59
C ARG A 337 22.61 19.78 -5.31
N TRP A 338 21.81 19.20 -4.42
CA TRP A 338 21.50 19.76 -3.11
C TRP A 338 21.04 18.66 -2.14
N THR A 339 20.98 18.99 -0.86
CA THR A 339 20.37 18.18 0.18
C THR A 339 19.62 19.06 1.16
N ARG A 340 18.55 18.54 1.77
CA ARG A 340 17.75 19.20 2.80
C ARG A 340 17.33 18.21 3.86
N ASP A 341 17.48 18.59 5.11
CA ASP A 341 16.86 17.86 6.20
C ASP A 341 15.34 18.08 6.13
N LEU A 342 14.60 17.00 6.26
CA LEU A 342 13.15 17.05 6.36
C LEU A 342 12.77 17.30 7.83
N PRO A 343 11.62 17.94 8.09
CA PRO A 343 11.16 18.21 9.46
C PRO A 343 10.61 16.94 10.12
N VAL A 344 11.44 15.91 10.27
CA VAL A 344 11.12 14.56 10.74
C VAL A 344 11.99 14.24 11.95
N GLU A 345 11.38 13.84 13.07
CA GLU A 345 12.06 13.52 14.33
C GLU A 345 11.90 12.05 14.75
N SER A 346 11.16 11.26 14.00
CA SER A 346 10.93 9.83 14.23
C SER A 346 11.02 9.02 12.94
N ALA A 347 10.85 7.71 13.01
CA ALA A 347 10.71 6.88 11.83
C ALA A 347 9.50 7.35 11.00
N ALA A 348 9.69 7.44 9.70
CA ALA A 348 8.66 7.92 8.79
C ALA A 348 8.53 6.99 7.58
N THR A 349 7.36 6.98 6.97
CA THR A 349 7.20 6.57 5.59
C THR A 349 7.33 7.79 4.68
N ALA A 350 7.83 7.59 3.49
CA ALA A 350 7.93 8.66 2.51
C ALA A 350 7.70 8.14 1.10
N SER A 351 7.20 9.01 0.23
CA SER A 351 7.12 8.76 -1.21
C SER A 351 7.52 10.02 -1.98
N VAL A 352 8.12 9.82 -3.15
CA VAL A 352 8.33 10.92 -4.10
C VAL A 352 7.09 11.00 -4.97
N VAL A 353 6.35 12.11 -4.84
CA VAL A 353 5.11 12.35 -5.58
C VAL A 353 5.40 12.92 -6.95
N SER A 354 6.40 13.80 -7.05
CA SER A 354 6.86 14.39 -8.31
C SER A 354 8.32 14.77 -8.20
N VAL A 355 9.05 14.57 -9.30
CA VAL A 355 10.46 14.98 -9.39
C VAL A 355 10.58 16.43 -9.81
N SER A 356 9.72 16.89 -10.72
CA SER A 356 9.74 18.25 -11.30
C SER A 356 8.30 18.79 -11.47
N PRO A 357 7.82 19.69 -10.58
CA PRO A 357 8.49 20.23 -9.38
C PRO A 357 8.74 19.15 -8.31
N ALA A 358 9.71 19.37 -7.43
CA ALA A 358 10.04 18.43 -6.36
C ALA A 358 8.95 18.44 -5.28
N VAL A 359 8.24 17.32 -5.14
CA VAL A 359 7.21 17.11 -4.10
C VAL A 359 7.40 15.73 -3.49
N VAL A 360 7.47 15.68 -2.17
CA VAL A 360 7.52 14.43 -1.40
C VAL A 360 6.36 14.39 -0.40
N ALA A 361 5.80 13.23 -0.18
CA ALA A 361 4.91 12.98 0.95
C ALA A 361 5.73 12.38 2.08
N VAL A 362 5.47 12.81 3.30
CA VAL A 362 6.10 12.31 4.52
C VAL A 362 5.02 12.05 5.55
N ASP A 363 5.09 10.90 6.20
CA ASP A 363 4.15 10.48 7.23
C ASP A 363 4.93 9.82 8.38
N GLU A 364 5.09 10.54 9.49
CA GLU A 364 5.82 10.07 10.66
C GLU A 364 5.00 9.09 11.48
N ALA A 365 5.69 8.16 12.13
CA ALA A 365 5.06 7.20 13.04
C ALA A 365 4.49 7.84 14.32
N ASP A 366 5.00 9.01 14.74
CA ASP A 366 4.47 9.78 15.87
C ASP A 366 3.31 10.66 15.39
N ALA A 367 2.13 10.51 15.96
CA ALA A 367 0.94 11.29 15.63
C ALA A 367 1.11 12.83 15.76
N ARG A 368 2.13 13.31 16.46
CA ARG A 368 2.49 14.73 16.58
C ARG A 368 3.61 15.13 15.63
N GLY A 369 4.09 14.20 14.81
CA GLY A 369 5.15 14.42 13.85
C GLY A 369 4.70 15.13 12.59
N THR A 370 5.53 15.06 11.57
CA THR A 370 5.25 15.62 10.24
C THR A 370 4.42 14.65 9.41
N HIS A 371 3.22 15.09 9.04
CA HIS A 371 2.30 14.42 8.15
C HIS A 371 1.93 15.40 7.04
N ALA A 372 2.71 15.45 5.96
CA ALA A 372 2.53 16.48 4.95
C ALA A 372 3.10 16.11 3.57
N PHE A 373 2.54 16.73 2.54
CA PHE A 373 3.24 16.93 1.29
C PHE A 373 4.16 18.15 1.42
N LEU A 374 5.43 17.98 1.06
CA LEU A 374 6.46 19.01 1.12
C LEU A 374 6.96 19.29 -0.30
N GLY A 375 6.89 20.55 -0.71
CA GLY A 375 7.41 21.00 -2.01
C GLY A 375 8.73 21.75 -1.86
N PHE A 376 9.58 21.64 -2.89
CA PHE A 376 10.91 22.27 -2.92
C PHE A 376 11.17 22.89 -4.29
N ASP A 377 11.93 23.98 -4.29
CA ASP A 377 12.43 24.59 -5.52
C ASP A 377 13.64 23.82 -6.11
N ASP A 378 14.15 24.28 -7.25
CA ASP A 378 15.27 23.65 -7.93
C ASP A 378 16.60 23.73 -7.14
N LYS A 379 16.68 24.53 -6.10
CA LYS A 379 17.82 24.65 -5.18
C LYS A 379 17.60 23.91 -3.86
N GLY A 380 16.44 23.25 -3.74
CA GLY A 380 16.02 22.51 -2.55
C GLY A 380 15.52 23.41 -1.42
N ALA A 381 15.21 24.69 -1.67
CA ALA A 381 14.53 25.47 -0.66
C ALA A 381 13.06 25.03 -0.55
N PRO A 382 12.52 24.85 0.68
CA PRO A 382 11.13 24.49 0.86
C PRO A 382 10.23 25.61 0.35
N THR A 383 9.22 25.26 -0.45
CA THR A 383 8.27 26.21 -1.05
C THR A 383 6.89 26.08 -0.44
N VAL A 384 6.48 24.87 -0.11
CA VAL A 384 5.11 24.59 0.34
C VAL A 384 5.07 23.41 1.28
N SER A 385 4.13 23.45 2.22
CA SER A 385 3.73 22.31 3.06
C SER A 385 2.21 22.21 3.05
N VAL A 386 1.68 21.05 2.67
CA VAL A 386 0.25 20.74 2.70
C VAL A 386 0.05 19.60 3.69
N PRO A 387 -0.59 19.84 4.85
CA PRO A 387 -0.84 18.79 5.83
C PRO A 387 -1.68 17.65 5.25
N LEU A 388 -1.35 16.40 5.61
CA LEU A 388 -2.14 15.22 5.20
C LEU A 388 -3.52 15.17 5.86
N SER A 389 -3.71 15.88 6.97
CA SER A 389 -4.99 15.98 7.65
C SER A 389 -5.40 17.44 7.81
N GLY A 390 -6.65 17.77 7.52
CA GLY A 390 -7.12 19.14 7.56
C GLY A 390 -8.64 19.25 7.38
N PRO A 391 -9.15 20.45 7.06
CA PRO A 391 -10.59 20.68 6.87
C PRO A 391 -11.21 19.84 5.74
N GLU A 392 -10.41 19.43 4.79
CA GLU A 392 -10.85 18.61 3.65
C GLU A 392 -10.80 17.11 3.96
N GLY A 393 -10.42 16.71 5.17
CA GLY A 393 -10.26 15.34 5.58
C GLY A 393 -8.80 14.86 5.58
N VAL A 394 -8.59 13.55 5.43
CA VAL A 394 -7.28 12.90 5.35
C VAL A 394 -6.92 12.68 3.89
N LEU A 395 -5.82 13.30 3.45
CA LEU A 395 -5.34 13.24 2.08
C LEU A 395 -4.66 11.90 1.78
N SER A 396 -4.92 11.34 0.63
CA SER A 396 -4.19 10.16 0.14
C SER A 396 -2.81 10.58 -0.34
N ALA A 397 -1.75 10.08 0.33
CA ALA A 397 -0.38 10.54 0.15
C ALA A 397 0.54 9.56 -0.57
N SER A 398 0.25 8.27 -0.52
CA SER A 398 1.16 7.25 -1.04
C SER A 398 0.54 6.41 -2.15
N GLY A 399 1.38 6.03 -3.11
CA GLY A 399 1.12 4.96 -4.06
C GLY A 399 1.73 3.63 -3.61
N GLU A 400 1.94 3.39 -2.33
CA GLU A 400 2.56 2.14 -1.88
C GLU A 400 1.60 0.95 -2.01
N VAL A 401 2.09 -0.07 -2.69
CA VAL A 401 1.44 -1.37 -2.78
C VAL A 401 1.47 -2.04 -1.40
N GLY A 402 0.30 -2.27 -0.81
CA GLY A 402 0.19 -3.12 0.37
C GLY A 402 -0.31 -2.48 1.66
N ASP A 403 -0.56 -1.17 1.69
CA ASP A 403 -1.23 -0.50 2.82
C ASP A 403 -2.73 -0.21 2.56
N GLY A 404 -3.25 -0.65 1.42
CA GLY A 404 -4.64 -0.47 1.02
C GLY A 404 -4.98 0.91 0.44
N ARG A 405 -3.99 1.75 0.12
CA ARG A 405 -4.20 3.12 -0.35
C ARG A 405 -3.30 3.48 -1.52
N THR A 406 -3.63 3.02 -2.71
CA THR A 406 -2.79 3.18 -3.92
C THR A 406 -3.22 4.30 -4.84
N VAL A 407 -3.74 5.39 -4.31
CA VAL A 407 -3.97 6.57 -5.14
C VAL A 407 -2.66 7.33 -5.28
N ARG A 408 -2.18 7.46 -6.51
CA ARG A 408 -1.07 8.38 -6.81
C ARG A 408 -1.61 9.79 -6.93
N PRO A 409 -1.17 10.72 -6.08
CA PRO A 409 -1.45 12.14 -6.30
C PRO A 409 -0.90 12.59 -7.65
N LEU A 410 -1.61 13.49 -8.31
CA LEU A 410 -1.16 14.11 -9.55
C LEU A 410 -0.54 15.47 -9.24
N VAL A 411 0.61 15.74 -9.86
CA VAL A 411 1.22 17.08 -9.84
C VAL A 411 1.15 17.64 -11.26
N ARG A 412 0.36 18.71 -11.41
CA ARG A 412 0.11 19.30 -12.73
C ARG A 412 -0.21 20.79 -12.62
N ASP A 413 0.33 21.59 -13.54
CA ASP A 413 0.04 23.03 -13.66
C ASP A 413 0.17 23.81 -12.35
N GLY A 414 1.14 23.42 -11.50
CA GLY A 414 1.37 24.01 -10.19
C GLY A 414 0.37 23.59 -9.11
N LEU A 415 -0.43 22.55 -9.37
CA LEU A 415 -1.36 21.96 -8.42
C LEU A 415 -0.90 20.56 -8.01
N LEU A 416 -1.13 20.23 -6.75
CA LEU A 416 -1.15 18.90 -6.19
C LEU A 416 -2.62 18.48 -6.11
N ILE A 417 -2.99 17.40 -6.79
CA ILE A 417 -4.37 16.88 -6.86
C ILE A 417 -4.37 15.48 -6.28
N THR A 418 -5.23 15.25 -5.30
CA THR A 418 -5.33 13.94 -4.63
C THR A 418 -6.74 13.69 -4.13
N PHE A 419 -6.96 12.53 -3.55
CA PHE A 419 -8.20 12.20 -2.84
C PHE A 419 -8.12 12.61 -1.37
N ALA A 420 -9.31 12.82 -0.77
CA ALA A 420 -9.45 12.99 0.66
C ALA A 420 -10.59 12.10 1.20
N GLU A 421 -10.40 11.61 2.42
CA GLU A 421 -11.41 10.95 3.24
C GLU A 421 -11.96 11.99 4.21
N HIS A 422 -13.21 12.44 4.01
CA HIS A 422 -13.78 13.52 4.82
C HIS A 422 -14.83 13.03 5.82
N GLU A 423 -15.92 12.47 5.35
CA GLU A 423 -17.03 12.02 6.20
C GLU A 423 -17.08 10.50 6.36
N SER A 424 -16.31 9.79 5.54
CA SER A 424 -16.23 8.33 5.53
C SER A 424 -14.80 7.86 5.73
N MET A 425 -14.59 6.55 5.93
CA MET A 425 -13.27 5.92 5.98
C MET A 425 -12.76 5.52 4.58
N VAL A 426 -13.38 6.03 3.54
CA VAL A 426 -12.99 5.84 2.15
C VAL A 426 -12.93 7.19 1.46
N PRO A 427 -12.09 7.40 0.44
CA PRO A 427 -12.03 8.65 -0.29
C PRO A 427 -13.40 9.02 -0.88
N ASP A 428 -13.90 10.21 -0.57
CA ASP A 428 -15.21 10.72 -0.97
C ASP A 428 -15.13 12.06 -1.71
N ARG A 429 -13.90 12.54 -1.96
CA ARG A 429 -13.66 13.79 -2.70
C ARG A 429 -12.31 13.84 -3.39
N VAL A 430 -12.24 14.69 -4.40
CA VAL A 430 -10.99 15.10 -5.06
C VAL A 430 -10.65 16.51 -4.61
N VAL A 431 -9.41 16.73 -4.16
CA VAL A 431 -8.96 18.05 -3.68
C VAL A 431 -7.70 18.49 -4.43
N ALA A 432 -7.57 19.78 -4.64
CA ALA A 432 -6.37 20.36 -5.22
C ALA A 432 -5.80 21.47 -4.33
N TYR A 433 -4.47 21.45 -4.20
CA TYR A 433 -3.71 22.44 -3.48
C TYR A 433 -2.70 23.13 -4.39
N SER A 434 -2.57 24.42 -4.25
CA SER A 434 -1.55 25.20 -4.98
C SER A 434 -0.15 24.89 -4.44
N LEU A 435 0.75 24.47 -5.30
CA LEU A 435 2.18 24.28 -4.96
C LEU A 435 2.95 25.58 -4.81
N LYS A 436 2.30 26.73 -5.05
CA LYS A 436 2.89 28.04 -4.84
C LYS A 436 2.83 28.49 -3.38
N ASP A 437 1.73 28.19 -2.69
CA ASP A 437 1.45 28.73 -1.35
C ASP A 437 0.77 27.74 -0.40
N GLY A 438 0.52 26.49 -0.83
CA GLY A 438 -0.10 25.43 -0.02
C GLY A 438 -1.59 25.62 0.23
N ARG A 439 -2.23 26.63 -0.38
CA ARG A 439 -3.64 26.86 -0.20
C ARG A 439 -4.47 25.94 -1.05
N LYS A 440 -5.62 25.54 -0.52
CA LYS A 440 -6.62 24.82 -1.29
C LYS A 440 -7.04 25.68 -2.50
N ALA A 441 -6.92 25.09 -3.69
CA ALA A 441 -7.39 25.70 -4.92
C ALA A 441 -8.88 25.39 -5.14
N TRP A 442 -9.26 24.12 -4.98
CA TRP A 442 -10.64 23.67 -5.10
C TRP A 442 -10.85 22.31 -4.42
N THR A 443 -12.13 21.98 -4.22
CA THR A 443 -12.62 20.67 -3.79
C THR A 443 -13.74 20.26 -4.72
N HIS A 444 -13.78 19.00 -5.07
CA HIS A 444 -14.87 18.36 -5.78
C HIS A 444 -15.40 17.21 -4.92
N ASP A 445 -16.61 17.37 -4.41
CA ASP A 445 -17.28 16.34 -3.63
C ASP A 445 -17.93 15.33 -4.57
N ASP A 446 -17.80 14.04 -4.24
CA ASP A 446 -18.49 12.95 -4.93
C ASP A 446 -19.47 12.30 -3.96
N GLU A 447 -20.68 11.99 -4.42
CA GLU A 447 -21.69 11.28 -3.61
C GLU A 447 -21.29 9.79 -3.40
N GLY A 448 -20.26 9.32 -4.11
CA GLY A 448 -19.75 7.96 -4.05
C GLY A 448 -18.34 7.86 -3.49
N GLN A 449 -17.74 6.72 -3.65
CA GLN A 449 -16.33 6.49 -3.35
C GLN A 449 -15.48 6.79 -4.59
N THR A 450 -14.45 7.61 -4.44
CA THR A 450 -13.43 7.84 -5.48
C THR A 450 -12.34 6.77 -5.38
N MET A 451 -11.95 6.17 -6.51
CA MET A 451 -11.11 4.97 -6.51
C MET A 451 -9.77 5.13 -7.23
N ALA A 452 -9.70 5.91 -8.30
CA ALA A 452 -8.48 6.11 -9.07
C ALA A 452 -8.46 7.47 -9.75
N LEU A 453 -7.27 8.07 -9.91
CA LEU A 453 -7.02 9.31 -10.64
C LEU A 453 -6.24 9.03 -11.91
N ALA A 454 -6.53 9.78 -12.98
CA ALA A 454 -5.72 9.80 -14.19
C ALA A 454 -5.62 11.23 -14.73
N ALA A 455 -4.49 11.51 -15.39
CA ALA A 455 -4.31 12.74 -16.12
C ALA A 455 -4.78 12.54 -17.57
N GLU A 456 -5.62 13.45 -18.06
CA GLU A 456 -6.07 13.46 -19.45
C GLU A 456 -5.07 14.18 -20.35
N PRO A 457 -4.91 13.73 -21.62
CA PRO A 457 -4.02 14.40 -22.59
C PRO A 457 -4.41 15.86 -22.87
N ASP A 458 -5.70 16.20 -22.74
CA ASP A 458 -6.22 17.55 -22.99
C ASP A 458 -6.14 18.48 -21.75
N GLY A 459 -5.55 17.98 -20.68
CA GLY A 459 -5.33 18.76 -19.47
C GLY A 459 -6.30 18.48 -18.34
N ARG A 460 -7.44 17.88 -18.61
CA ARG A 460 -8.42 17.52 -17.56
C ARG A 460 -7.87 16.47 -16.59
N VAL A 461 -8.54 16.32 -15.49
CA VAL A 461 -8.31 15.25 -14.51
C VAL A 461 -9.49 14.30 -14.55
N ALA A 462 -9.21 13.03 -14.75
CA ALA A 462 -10.21 11.98 -14.66
C ALA A 462 -10.16 11.33 -13.28
N TYR A 463 -11.31 11.02 -12.69
CA TYR A 463 -11.38 10.07 -11.59
C TYR A 463 -12.42 8.99 -11.83
N LEU A 464 -12.13 7.82 -11.28
CA LEU A 464 -13.00 6.65 -11.32
C LEU A 464 -13.83 6.61 -10.03
N GLY A 465 -15.14 6.55 -10.16
CA GLY A 465 -16.07 6.28 -9.07
C GLY A 465 -16.28 4.78 -8.84
N SER A 466 -16.78 4.40 -7.67
CA SER A 466 -17.08 3.00 -7.33
C SER A 466 -18.20 2.39 -8.19
N ASP A 467 -19.01 3.22 -8.84
CA ASP A 467 -20.02 2.82 -9.83
C ASP A 467 -19.47 2.69 -11.26
N ALA A 468 -18.13 2.69 -11.41
CA ALA A 468 -17.39 2.73 -12.67
C ALA A 468 -17.68 3.96 -13.52
N SER A 469 -18.30 5.00 -12.99
CA SER A 469 -18.34 6.29 -13.68
C SER A 469 -16.94 6.88 -13.76
N VAL A 470 -16.63 7.52 -14.89
CA VAL A 470 -15.42 8.32 -15.03
C VAL A 470 -15.84 9.78 -15.15
N THR A 471 -15.48 10.57 -14.14
CA THR A 471 -15.76 11.99 -14.11
C THR A 471 -14.53 12.78 -14.53
N LEU A 472 -14.70 13.66 -15.51
CA LEU A 472 -13.66 14.55 -16.00
C LEU A 472 -13.82 15.92 -15.37
N LEU A 473 -12.77 16.39 -14.69
CA LEU A 473 -12.73 17.68 -14.01
C LEU A 473 -11.87 18.67 -14.78
N ASP A 474 -12.30 19.92 -14.79
CA ASP A 474 -11.47 21.06 -15.16
C ASP A 474 -10.38 21.24 -14.10
N PRO A 475 -9.08 21.16 -14.42
CA PRO A 475 -8.01 21.15 -13.41
C PRO A 475 -7.86 22.49 -12.68
N ALA A 476 -8.27 23.61 -13.27
CA ALA A 476 -8.14 24.91 -12.64
C ALA A 476 -9.24 25.19 -11.61
N THR A 477 -10.41 24.58 -11.77
CA THR A 477 -11.61 24.91 -10.99
C THR A 477 -12.22 23.73 -10.24
N GLY A 478 -11.84 22.50 -10.53
CA GLY A 478 -12.43 21.27 -10.01
C GLY A 478 -13.88 21.03 -10.47
N LYS A 479 -14.38 21.83 -11.41
CA LYS A 479 -15.75 21.66 -11.91
C LYS A 479 -15.84 20.47 -12.85
N THR A 480 -16.93 19.73 -12.74
CA THR A 480 -17.26 18.65 -13.67
C THR A 480 -17.39 19.19 -15.08
N ALA A 481 -16.55 18.69 -15.97
CA ALA A 481 -16.64 18.94 -17.40
C ALA A 481 -17.53 17.89 -18.09
N THR A 482 -17.41 16.63 -17.69
CA THR A 482 -18.15 15.50 -18.27
C THR A 482 -18.23 14.37 -17.26
N VAL A 483 -19.34 13.64 -17.24
CA VAL A 483 -19.47 12.37 -16.52
C VAL A 483 -19.77 11.27 -17.55
N LEU A 484 -18.89 10.29 -17.59
CA LEU A 484 -19.04 9.10 -18.40
C LEU A 484 -19.61 8.00 -17.51
N LYS A 485 -20.93 7.77 -17.59
CA LYS A 485 -21.64 6.81 -16.73
C LYS A 485 -22.06 5.59 -17.55
N PRO A 486 -21.36 4.45 -17.37
CA PRO A 486 -21.72 3.22 -18.08
C PRO A 486 -23.01 2.61 -17.54
N ASP A 487 -23.57 1.64 -18.29
CA ASP A 487 -24.71 0.86 -17.82
C ASP A 487 -24.28 -0.09 -16.70
N THR A 488 -24.72 0.19 -15.48
CA THR A 488 -24.30 -0.55 -14.27
C THR A 488 -24.72 -2.01 -14.26
N ALA A 489 -25.77 -2.39 -15.01
CA ALA A 489 -26.23 -3.78 -15.09
C ALA A 489 -25.25 -4.75 -15.78
N LYS A 490 -24.25 -4.21 -16.49
CA LYS A 490 -23.27 -4.98 -17.28
C LYS A 490 -21.82 -4.74 -16.85
N LEU A 491 -21.63 -4.04 -15.73
CA LEU A 491 -20.28 -3.71 -15.29
C LEU A 491 -19.59 -4.93 -14.67
N PRO A 492 -18.33 -5.15 -15.04
CA PRO A 492 -17.48 -6.04 -14.27
C PRO A 492 -17.17 -5.41 -12.90
N GLY A 493 -16.87 -6.23 -11.91
CA GLY A 493 -16.47 -5.76 -10.60
C GLY A 493 -15.19 -4.89 -10.67
N ILE A 494 -15.14 -3.87 -9.82
CA ILE A 494 -13.94 -3.07 -9.59
C ILE A 494 -13.31 -3.53 -8.29
N SER A 495 -11.99 -3.77 -8.32
CA SER A 495 -11.24 -4.16 -7.12
C SER A 495 -11.06 -2.98 -6.15
N ILE A 496 -10.57 -3.26 -4.96
CA ILE A 496 -10.37 -2.25 -3.91
C ILE A 496 -9.36 -1.17 -4.33
N GLU A 497 -8.38 -1.50 -5.15
CA GLU A 497 -7.32 -0.60 -5.59
C GLU A 497 -7.17 -0.64 -7.11
N PRO A 498 -8.09 -0.06 -7.86
CA PRO A 498 -7.97 -0.03 -9.31
C PRO A 498 -6.96 1.04 -9.75
N GLU A 499 -6.41 0.87 -10.93
CA GLU A 499 -5.73 1.93 -11.67
C GLU A 499 -6.62 2.37 -12.84
N LEU A 500 -6.64 3.67 -13.10
CA LEU A 500 -7.32 4.26 -14.27
C LEU A 500 -6.26 4.74 -15.27
N LEU A 501 -6.32 4.23 -16.47
CA LEU A 501 -5.45 4.68 -17.55
C LEU A 501 -6.28 5.31 -18.68
N THR A 502 -5.87 6.49 -19.11
CA THR A 502 -6.44 7.14 -20.29
C THR A 502 -5.84 6.55 -21.54
N VAL A 503 -6.68 6.15 -22.47
CA VAL A 503 -6.30 5.58 -23.77
C VAL A 503 -7.05 6.28 -24.91
N PRO A 504 -6.61 6.19 -26.17
CA PRO A 504 -7.35 6.76 -27.27
C PRO A 504 -8.79 6.26 -27.33
N GLY A 505 -9.74 7.17 -27.18
CA GLY A 505 -11.17 6.90 -27.25
C GLY A 505 -11.81 6.34 -25.99
N GLY A 506 -11.16 6.44 -24.83
CA GLY A 506 -11.76 6.01 -23.55
C GLY A 506 -10.76 5.77 -22.43
N HIS A 507 -11.12 4.88 -21.52
CA HIS A 507 -10.35 4.56 -20.33
C HIS A 507 -10.21 3.06 -20.17
N VAL A 508 -9.12 2.63 -19.53
CA VAL A 508 -8.92 1.25 -19.10
C VAL A 508 -8.79 1.24 -17.57
N VAL A 509 -9.60 0.42 -16.94
CA VAL A 509 -9.52 0.11 -15.53
C VAL A 509 -8.72 -1.17 -15.35
N LEU A 510 -7.68 -1.12 -14.54
CA LEU A 510 -6.86 -2.26 -14.15
C LEU A 510 -7.15 -2.61 -12.69
N ASN A 511 -7.66 -3.79 -12.46
CA ASN A 511 -7.91 -4.29 -11.11
C ASN A 511 -6.61 -4.82 -10.52
N ARG A 512 -6.25 -4.33 -9.32
CA ARG A 512 -4.99 -4.71 -8.66
C ARG A 512 -5.14 -5.83 -7.67
N ILE A 513 -6.19 -5.79 -6.86
CA ILE A 513 -6.45 -6.83 -5.85
C ILE A 513 -7.70 -7.58 -6.26
N ASN A 514 -7.53 -8.81 -6.70
CA ASN A 514 -8.65 -9.67 -7.07
C ASN A 514 -9.24 -10.34 -5.81
N MET A 515 -10.41 -9.86 -5.38
CA MET A 515 -11.10 -10.38 -4.20
C MET A 515 -12.18 -11.40 -4.54
N GLN A 516 -12.89 -11.22 -5.67
CA GLN A 516 -14.10 -11.96 -6.01
C GLN A 516 -14.22 -12.32 -7.50
N ALA A 517 -13.10 -12.61 -8.15
CA ALA A 517 -13.07 -12.88 -9.59
C ALA A 517 -13.42 -11.66 -10.47
N GLU A 518 -13.09 -10.44 -10.01
CA GLU A 518 -13.10 -9.27 -10.86
C GLU A 518 -12.16 -9.49 -12.06
N PRO A 519 -12.45 -8.96 -13.25
CA PRO A 519 -11.54 -9.08 -14.38
C PRO A 519 -10.21 -8.39 -14.07
N ALA A 520 -9.13 -8.87 -14.67
CA ALA A 520 -7.82 -8.24 -14.50
C ALA A 520 -7.80 -6.82 -15.07
N ALA A 521 -8.55 -6.61 -16.17
CA ALA A 521 -8.71 -5.31 -16.81
C ALA A 521 -10.03 -5.22 -17.58
N PHE A 522 -10.54 -4.01 -17.76
CA PHE A 522 -11.64 -3.74 -18.69
C PHE A 522 -11.55 -2.32 -19.26
N ALA A 523 -12.09 -2.13 -20.47
CA ALA A 523 -12.14 -0.81 -21.11
C ALA A 523 -13.55 -0.22 -21.09
N LEU A 524 -13.61 1.08 -20.82
CA LEU A 524 -14.80 1.93 -20.92
C LEU A 524 -14.69 2.83 -22.16
N ARG A 525 -15.66 2.74 -23.09
CA ARG A 525 -15.68 3.52 -24.34
C ARG A 525 -17.07 3.99 -24.68
#